data_ab2931dbdc80bdd410c5aae41a9235e6
#
_entry.id   ab2931dbdc80bdd410c5aae41a9235e6
#
_cell.length_a   1.000
_cell.length_b   1.000
_cell.length_c   1.000
_cell.angle_alpha   90.00
_cell.angle_beta   90.00
_cell.angle_gamma   90.00
#
_symmetry.space_group_name_H-M   'P 1'
#
loop_
_entity.id
_entity.type
_entity.pdbx_description
1 polymer ?
#
loop_
_entity_poly.entity_id
_entity_poly.type
_entity_poly.pdbx_seq_one_letter_code
_entity_poly.pdbx_strand_id
1 'polypeptide(L)'
;MRHSEVSRETAETAVKLSLELDGSGRSEIDTGVGFLDHMLTLLALHGGFDLAVSCKGDLNVDAHHSVEDIGLCLGAALQQALGKKRGINRYGHIILPMDEALILCAVDLSGR
;
A
#
# COMPACT_ATOMS: atom_id res chain seq x y z
N MET A 1 4.06 17.17 -7.53
CA MET A 1 3.68 15.75 -7.50
C MET A 1 3.85 15.21 -6.10
N ARG A 2 2.93 14.33 -5.69
CA ARG A 2 2.90 13.79 -4.33
C ARG A 2 3.57 12.42 -4.33
N HIS A 3 4.85 12.44 -4.02
CA HIS A 3 5.72 11.26 -4.11
C HIS A 3 6.41 11.00 -2.78
N SER A 4 6.64 9.74 -2.46
CA SER A 4 7.43 9.33 -1.29
C SER A 4 8.16 8.02 -1.53
N GLU A 5 9.25 7.86 -0.79
CA GLU A 5 10.02 6.61 -0.75
C GLU A 5 10.27 6.24 0.70
N VAL A 6 10.05 4.98 1.03
CA VAL A 6 10.23 4.45 2.39
C VAL A 6 11.03 3.17 2.32
N SER A 7 12.01 3.05 3.20
CA SER A 7 12.77 1.82 3.40
C SER A 7 12.69 1.42 4.87
N ARG A 8 12.54 0.13 5.13
CA ARG A 8 12.51 -0.42 6.48
C ARG A 8 13.26 -1.74 6.49
N GLU A 9 14.16 -1.88 7.42
CA GLU A 9 14.91 -3.11 7.61
C GLU A 9 14.84 -3.52 9.07
N THR A 10 14.45 -4.77 9.30
CA THR A 10 14.40 -5.39 10.61
C THR A 10 15.19 -6.69 10.57
N ALA A 11 15.21 -7.45 11.69
CA ALA A 11 15.81 -8.79 11.70
C ALA A 11 15.06 -9.77 10.79
N GLU A 12 13.77 -9.52 10.50
CA GLU A 12 12.91 -10.44 9.74
C GLU A 12 12.68 -10.00 8.31
N THR A 13 12.75 -8.70 8.01
CA THR A 13 12.36 -8.18 6.69
C THR A 13 13.28 -7.06 6.21
N ALA A 14 13.32 -6.89 4.89
CA ALA A 14 13.88 -5.70 4.24
C ALA A 14 12.87 -5.23 3.19
N VAL A 15 12.28 -4.05 3.40
CA VAL A 15 11.24 -3.47 2.55
C VAL A 15 11.73 -2.18 1.91
N LYS A 16 11.50 -2.06 0.61
CA LYS A 16 11.63 -0.79 -0.13
C LYS A 16 10.32 -0.50 -0.82
N LEU A 17 9.80 0.70 -0.65
CA LEU A 17 8.53 1.10 -1.20
C LEU A 17 8.60 2.51 -1.77
N SER A 18 8.06 2.69 -2.97
CA SER A 18 7.94 3.98 -3.65
C SER A 18 6.49 4.20 -4.03
N LEU A 19 5.94 5.37 -3.72
CA LEU A 19 4.55 5.71 -3.97
C LEU A 19 4.47 7.07 -4.65
N GLU A 20 3.77 7.13 -5.79
CA GLU A 20 3.38 8.36 -6.47
C GLU A 20 1.85 8.41 -6.51
N LEU A 21 1.26 9.36 -5.78
CA LEU A 21 -0.20 9.50 -5.73
C LEU A 21 -0.77 10.04 -7.03
N ASP A 22 -0.02 10.87 -7.74
CA ASP A 22 -0.44 11.47 -9.02
C ASP A 22 0.10 10.62 -10.19
N GLY A 23 -0.05 9.32 -10.06
CA GLY A 23 0.46 8.35 -11.02
C GLY A 23 -0.53 7.99 -12.13
N SER A 24 -0.26 6.88 -12.79
CA SER A 24 -1.06 6.36 -13.91
C SER A 24 -1.52 4.91 -13.71
N GLY A 25 -1.32 4.34 -12.53
CA GLY A 25 -1.69 2.96 -12.22
C GLY A 25 -0.60 1.93 -12.52
N ARG A 26 0.64 2.38 -12.64
CA ARG A 26 1.77 1.46 -12.87
C ARG A 26 2.23 0.83 -11.56
N SER A 27 2.62 -0.43 -11.62
CA SER A 27 3.10 -1.14 -10.45
C SER A 27 4.28 -2.05 -10.76
N GLU A 28 5.18 -2.15 -9.77
CA GLU A 28 6.26 -3.13 -9.73
C GLU A 28 6.25 -3.73 -8.34
N ILE A 29 5.64 -4.90 -8.17
CA ILE A 29 5.38 -5.49 -6.86
C ILE A 29 6.09 -6.84 -6.76
N ASP A 30 6.95 -6.99 -5.76
CA ASP A 30 7.63 -8.24 -5.46
C ASP A 30 7.74 -8.39 -3.94
N THR A 31 6.73 -9.01 -3.33
CA THR A 31 6.67 -9.21 -1.89
C THR A 31 7.01 -10.64 -1.46
N GLY A 32 7.01 -11.58 -2.40
CA GLY A 32 7.12 -13.00 -2.10
C GLY A 32 5.78 -13.64 -1.66
N VAL A 33 4.72 -12.85 -1.52
CA VAL A 33 3.37 -13.32 -1.18
C VAL A 33 2.46 -13.04 -2.36
N GLY A 34 2.13 -14.07 -3.14
CA GLY A 34 1.47 -13.91 -4.44
C GLY A 34 0.14 -13.18 -4.37
N PHE A 35 -0.69 -13.48 -3.37
CA PHE A 35 -1.98 -12.80 -3.22
C PHE A 35 -1.80 -11.31 -2.88
N LEU A 36 -0.83 -10.99 -2.03
CA LEU A 36 -0.52 -9.59 -1.71
C LEU A 36 0.00 -8.83 -2.93
N ASP A 37 0.85 -9.47 -3.74
CA ASP A 37 1.32 -8.88 -5.01
C ASP A 37 0.14 -8.51 -5.91
N HIS A 38 -0.82 -9.42 -6.03
CA HIS A 38 -2.03 -9.18 -6.82
C HIS A 38 -2.86 -8.03 -6.25
N MET A 39 -3.10 -8.00 -4.95
CA MET A 39 -3.92 -6.97 -4.32
C MET A 39 -3.26 -5.59 -4.38
N LEU A 40 -1.95 -5.50 -4.21
CA LEU A 40 -1.24 -4.23 -4.33
C LEU A 40 -1.20 -3.73 -5.79
N THR A 41 -1.11 -4.63 -6.75
CA THR A 41 -1.23 -4.31 -8.17
C THR A 41 -2.61 -3.70 -8.47
N LEU A 42 -3.68 -4.29 -7.93
CA LEU A 42 -5.03 -3.76 -8.09
C LEU A 42 -5.20 -2.41 -7.39
N LEU A 43 -4.60 -2.23 -6.22
CA LEU A 43 -4.62 -0.95 -5.52
C LEU A 43 -4.00 0.15 -6.37
N ALA A 44 -2.85 -0.10 -6.97
CA ALA A 44 -2.19 0.86 -7.84
C ALA A 44 -3.04 1.19 -9.06
N LEU A 45 -3.56 0.16 -9.72
CA LEU A 45 -4.35 0.32 -10.95
C LEU A 45 -5.62 1.12 -10.70
N HIS A 46 -6.43 0.71 -9.73
CA HIS A 46 -7.74 1.31 -9.47
C HIS A 46 -7.62 2.64 -8.71
N GLY A 47 -6.59 2.82 -7.91
CA GLY A 47 -6.30 4.09 -7.24
C GLY A 47 -5.64 5.13 -8.12
N GLY A 48 -5.12 4.73 -9.28
CA GLY A 48 -4.35 5.62 -10.14
C GLY A 48 -2.98 5.97 -9.59
N PHE A 49 -2.44 5.14 -8.70
CA PHE A 49 -1.11 5.32 -8.12
C PHE A 49 -0.03 4.68 -8.98
N ASP A 50 1.19 5.17 -8.88
CA ASP A 50 2.36 4.39 -9.25
C ASP A 50 2.96 3.83 -7.96
N LEU A 51 3.11 2.51 -7.88
CA LEU A 51 3.54 1.83 -6.66
C LEU A 51 4.61 0.80 -6.98
N ALA A 52 5.75 0.92 -6.33
CA ALA A 52 6.80 -0.09 -6.38
C ALA A 52 7.05 -0.61 -4.98
N VAL A 53 7.03 -1.93 -4.81
CA VAL A 53 7.26 -2.59 -3.52
C VAL A 53 8.19 -3.77 -3.73
N SER A 54 9.26 -3.81 -2.95
CA SER A 54 10.17 -4.95 -2.86
C SER A 54 10.29 -5.35 -1.40
N CYS A 55 10.11 -6.62 -1.12
CA CYS A 55 10.25 -7.16 0.23
C CYS A 55 11.02 -8.49 0.20
N LYS A 56 12.04 -8.58 1.03
CA LYS A 56 12.74 -9.82 1.38
C LYS A 56 12.41 -10.13 2.82
N GLY A 57 11.57 -11.12 3.07
CA GLY A 57 11.11 -11.46 4.41
C GLY A 57 11.37 -12.92 4.78
N ASP A 58 11.08 -13.23 6.02
CA ASP A 58 11.24 -14.56 6.63
C ASP A 58 10.04 -15.49 6.29
N LEU A 59 9.77 -15.66 5.00
CA LEU A 59 8.62 -16.45 4.52
C LEU A 59 8.67 -17.91 4.95
N ASN A 60 9.84 -18.40 5.35
CA ASN A 60 9.99 -19.75 5.93
C ASN A 60 9.28 -19.89 7.29
N VAL A 61 9.05 -18.78 8.00
CA VAL A 61 8.21 -18.75 9.21
C VAL A 61 6.74 -18.68 8.81
N ASP A 62 6.34 -17.58 8.22
CA ASP A 62 5.06 -17.36 7.53
C ASP A 62 5.10 -15.98 6.84
N ALA A 63 3.97 -15.49 6.38
CA ALA A 63 3.87 -14.20 5.70
C ALA A 63 3.66 -13.02 6.65
N HIS A 64 3.52 -13.24 7.96
CA HIS A 64 3.09 -12.23 8.92
C HIS A 64 3.98 -10.99 8.91
N HIS A 65 5.30 -11.18 9.11
CA HIS A 65 6.24 -10.06 9.21
C HIS A 65 6.32 -9.28 7.90
N SER A 66 6.33 -9.98 6.77
CA SER A 66 6.35 -9.33 5.44
C SER A 66 5.12 -8.47 5.22
N VAL A 67 3.93 -8.99 5.47
CA VAL A 67 2.66 -8.26 5.28
C VAL A 67 2.58 -7.07 6.22
N GLU A 68 2.92 -7.26 7.49
CA GLU A 68 2.91 -6.18 8.49
C GLU A 68 3.85 -5.04 8.12
N ASP A 69 5.09 -5.36 7.78
CA ASP A 69 6.10 -4.35 7.48
C ASP A 69 5.82 -3.60 6.18
N ILE A 70 5.25 -4.29 5.17
CA ILE A 70 4.79 -3.63 3.95
C ILE A 70 3.63 -2.68 4.28
N GLY A 71 2.69 -3.09 5.12
CA GLY A 71 1.59 -2.24 5.56
C GLY A 71 2.07 -0.98 6.28
N LEU A 72 3.05 -1.14 7.19
CA LEU A 72 3.66 0.00 7.88
C LEU A 72 4.35 0.96 6.90
N CYS A 73 5.09 0.43 5.94
CA CYS A 73 5.76 1.23 4.92
C CYS A 73 4.77 1.95 4.02
N LEU A 74 3.70 1.28 3.59
CA LEU A 74 2.67 1.89 2.75
C LEU A 74 1.96 3.04 3.49
N GLY A 75 1.61 2.83 4.76
CA GLY A 75 1.01 3.87 5.59
C GLY A 75 1.93 5.08 5.75
N ALA A 76 3.20 4.86 6.03
CA ALA A 76 4.20 5.93 6.15
C ALA A 76 4.39 6.68 4.82
N ALA A 77 4.45 5.94 3.70
CA ALA A 77 4.59 6.54 2.37
C ALA A 77 3.36 7.39 2.02
N LEU A 78 2.17 6.92 2.32
CA LEU A 78 0.93 7.67 2.10
C LEU A 78 0.92 8.96 2.92
N GLN A 79 1.27 8.88 4.19
CA GLN A 79 1.35 10.05 5.07
C GLN A 79 2.34 11.08 4.54
N GLN A 80 3.52 10.65 4.12
CA GLN A 80 4.54 11.54 3.56
C GLN A 80 4.08 12.20 2.26
N ALA A 81 3.51 11.41 1.36
CA ALA A 81 3.06 11.91 0.05
C ALA A 81 1.90 12.90 0.18
N LEU A 82 0.99 12.69 1.14
CA LEU A 82 -0.13 13.60 1.39
C LEU A 82 0.31 14.92 2.03
N GLY A 83 1.44 14.94 2.72
CA GLY A 83 1.98 16.13 3.36
C GLY A 83 0.96 16.79 4.28
N LYS A 84 0.61 18.04 4.01
CA LYS A 84 -0.37 18.80 4.80
C LYS A 84 -1.83 18.44 4.52
N LYS A 85 -2.07 17.47 3.66
CA LYS A 85 -3.40 16.98 3.30
C LYS A 85 -4.33 18.06 2.73
N ARG A 86 -3.77 19.01 2.00
CA ARG A 86 -4.56 20.07 1.36
C ARG A 86 -5.12 19.59 0.03
N GLY A 87 -6.37 20.00 -0.27
CA GLY A 87 -6.99 19.72 -1.55
C GLY A 87 -7.36 18.26 -1.76
N ILE A 88 -7.45 17.47 -0.71
CA ILE A 88 -7.86 16.06 -0.79
C ILE A 88 -9.30 15.87 -0.32
N ASN A 89 -9.92 14.79 -0.79
CA ASN A 89 -11.16 14.28 -0.20
C ASN A 89 -10.78 13.47 1.04
N ARG A 90 -11.11 13.97 2.22
CA ARG A 90 -10.75 13.33 3.49
C ARG A 90 -11.37 11.96 3.66
N TYR A 91 -12.63 11.80 3.24
CA TYR A 91 -13.40 10.58 3.44
C TYR A 91 -13.59 9.82 2.14
N GLY A 92 -13.52 8.51 2.21
CA GLY A 92 -13.88 7.63 1.13
C GLY A 92 -14.52 6.35 1.68
N HIS A 93 -15.48 5.80 0.96
CA HIS A 93 -16.08 4.52 1.33
C HIS A 93 -16.63 3.82 0.10
N ILE A 94 -16.74 2.50 0.21
CA ILE A 94 -17.36 1.68 -0.81
C ILE A 94 -17.93 0.42 -0.16
N ILE A 95 -19.05 -0.05 -0.72
CA ILE A 95 -19.57 -1.39 -0.46
C ILE A 95 -19.47 -2.13 -1.78
N LEU A 96 -18.67 -3.18 -1.81
CA LEU A 96 -18.35 -3.90 -3.04
C LEU A 96 -18.71 -5.38 -2.91
N PRO A 97 -19.69 -5.88 -3.70
CA PRO A 97 -19.99 -7.29 -3.76
C PRO A 97 -19.15 -8.00 -4.81
N MET A 98 -18.82 -9.25 -4.54
CA MET A 98 -18.26 -10.16 -5.53
C MET A 98 -18.76 -11.57 -5.20
N ASP A 99 -19.65 -12.10 -6.04
CA ASP A 99 -20.36 -13.34 -5.78
C ASP A 99 -21.04 -13.31 -4.40
N GLU A 100 -20.70 -14.24 -3.50
CA GLU A 100 -21.25 -14.31 -2.14
C GLU A 100 -20.50 -13.43 -1.13
N ALA A 101 -19.40 -12.80 -1.52
CA ALA A 101 -18.63 -11.96 -0.63
C ALA A 101 -19.10 -10.50 -0.71
N LEU A 102 -19.07 -9.82 0.43
CA LEU A 102 -19.40 -8.40 0.51
C LEU A 102 -18.34 -7.70 1.36
N ILE A 103 -17.71 -6.66 0.81
CA ILE A 103 -16.70 -5.86 1.49
C ILE A 103 -17.24 -4.46 1.74
N LEU A 104 -17.08 -3.97 2.95
CA LEU A 104 -17.23 -2.55 3.28
C LEU A 104 -15.87 -2.00 3.64
N CYS A 105 -15.46 -0.94 2.96
CA CYS A 105 -14.23 -0.23 3.26
C CYS A 105 -14.54 1.25 3.46
N ALA A 106 -14.10 1.82 4.58
CA ALA A 106 -14.28 3.24 4.88
C ALA A 106 -12.95 3.81 5.39
N VAL A 107 -12.55 4.95 4.84
CA VAL A 107 -11.25 5.56 5.14
C VAL A 107 -11.45 7.02 5.53
N ASP A 108 -10.77 7.44 6.58
CA ASP A 108 -10.67 8.83 7.02
C ASP A 108 -9.19 9.23 7.08
N LEU A 109 -8.78 10.16 6.24
CA LEU A 109 -7.41 10.68 6.19
C LEU A 109 -7.29 11.91 7.09
N SER A 110 -7.58 11.75 8.38
CA SER A 110 -7.71 12.86 9.33
C SER A 110 -6.38 13.54 9.68
N GLY A 111 -5.29 12.80 9.73
CA GLY A 111 -3.99 13.31 10.21
C GLY A 111 -3.86 13.36 11.74
N ARG A 112 -4.80 12.80 12.47
CA ARG A 112 -4.80 12.74 13.94
C ARG A 112 -4.40 11.38 14.48
#